data_df493864dadd45c3b021f4c01511bb30
#
_entry.id   df493864dadd45c3b021f4c01511bb30
#
_cell.length_a   1.000
_cell.length_b   1.000
_cell.length_c   1.000
_cell.angle_alpha   90.00
_cell.angle_beta   90.00
_cell.angle_gamma   90.00
#
_symmetry.space_group_name_H-M   'P 1'
#
loop_
_entity.id
_entity.type
_entity.pdbx_description
1 polymer ?
#
loop_
_entity_poly.entity_id
_entity_poly.type
_entity_poly.pdbx_seq_one_letter_code
_entity_poly.pdbx_strand_id
1 'polypeptide(L)'
;MATTPTAGDGLGPERPLPTGARPVVVRHRRQGELQVSGVMTAEALTRRYVIPRRDHRTKKGYQREVSTARVNRLASDLAAGRVDLPTAVLLNLRDFDEKEHLFRHGDHLHFMPGEAELYVVDGQHRIEALARLIERDPARWADFEVLFACLLGATEREEMEEFYVVNSTAKSVRTDLALDLLKQRAETDPNIMRSLVETSEDWKVTAQAVTEELDRTSVWRGRIRFPGEAKAETTIGSNGMVASLKPLLATPYFGAISRENQVKVLSAFWEGTRAVLPEVFAQPLDYGLQKSTGVMIMHTLLISTLENIRAQGRSVLEPDSYADVLGGTLRSLEGDTANGRVARGAEFWRSGPDGAAGSFSSNAGRRVLSVRLRSALPDFDVE
;
A
#
# COMPACT_ATOMS: atom_id res chain seq x y z
N MET A 1 4.07 34.61 25.11
CA MET A 1 5.47 34.11 25.13
C MET A 1 5.46 32.79 25.87
N ALA A 2 5.58 31.69 25.15
CA ALA A 2 5.71 30.36 25.76
C ALA A 2 7.17 30.18 26.14
N THR A 3 7.44 30.13 27.43
CA THR A 3 8.75 29.77 27.98
C THR A 3 9.03 28.32 27.65
N THR A 4 10.06 28.09 26.83
CA THR A 4 10.66 26.76 26.66
C THR A 4 11.09 26.29 28.06
N PRO A 5 10.65 25.13 28.55
CA PRO A 5 11.17 24.62 29.82
C PRO A 5 12.65 24.26 29.59
N THR A 6 13.50 24.97 30.31
CA THR A 6 14.92 24.63 30.49
C THR A 6 15.02 23.19 30.99
N ALA A 7 15.99 22.46 30.44
CA ALA A 7 16.31 21.08 30.78
C ALA A 7 16.20 20.80 32.28
N GLY A 8 15.47 19.76 32.64
CA GLY A 8 15.08 19.38 34.01
C GLY A 8 16.20 19.47 35.03
N ASP A 9 16.14 20.54 35.82
CA ASP A 9 16.93 20.66 37.05
C ASP A 9 16.54 19.48 37.96
N GLY A 10 17.48 18.54 38.11
CA GLY A 10 17.42 17.48 39.09
C GLY A 10 17.28 16.03 38.59
N LEU A 11 17.11 15.77 37.31
CA LEU A 11 17.03 14.40 36.80
C LEU A 11 18.42 13.76 36.62
N GLY A 12 18.62 12.61 37.25
CA GLY A 12 19.79 11.74 37.12
C GLY A 12 21.08 12.29 37.76
N PRO A 13 21.99 11.42 38.21
CA PRO A 13 23.28 11.78 38.75
C PRO A 13 24.27 12.26 37.68
N GLU A 14 25.24 13.11 38.06
CA GLU A 14 26.39 13.45 37.21
C GLU A 14 27.29 12.22 37.00
N ARG A 15 27.64 11.89 35.75
CA ARG A 15 28.49 10.74 35.41
C ARG A 15 29.41 11.04 34.23
N PRO A 16 30.56 10.37 34.11
CA PRO A 16 31.36 10.37 32.89
C PRO A 16 30.54 9.87 31.71
N LEU A 17 30.78 10.44 30.53
CA LEU A 17 30.06 10.09 29.29
C LEU A 17 30.52 8.71 28.79
N PRO A 18 29.67 7.69 28.78
CA PRO A 18 29.99 6.40 28.17
C PRO A 18 30.15 6.50 26.66
N THR A 19 30.97 5.62 26.10
CA THR A 19 31.16 5.54 24.65
C THR A 19 29.80 5.27 23.97
N GLY A 20 29.51 6.05 22.95
CA GLY A 20 28.24 5.92 22.18
C GLY A 20 27.01 6.57 22.81
N ALA A 21 27.09 7.08 24.05
CA ALA A 21 25.97 7.81 24.65
C ALA A 21 25.68 9.11 23.87
N ARG A 22 24.40 9.36 23.64
CA ARG A 22 23.90 10.57 22.98
C ARG A 22 22.99 11.34 23.93
N PRO A 23 22.94 12.67 23.83
CA PRO A 23 21.99 13.48 24.58
C PRO A 23 20.54 13.09 24.25
N VAL A 24 19.67 13.18 25.25
CA VAL A 24 18.22 12.96 25.10
C VAL A 24 17.43 14.17 25.55
N VAL A 25 16.23 14.29 25.01
CA VAL A 25 15.23 15.27 25.46
C VAL A 25 14.19 14.54 26.31
N VAL A 26 13.89 15.12 27.49
CA VAL A 26 12.85 14.62 28.39
C VAL A 26 11.58 15.41 28.21
N ARG A 27 10.47 14.71 28.18
CA ARG A 27 9.13 15.27 28.19
C ARG A 27 8.32 14.67 29.34
N HIS A 28 7.68 15.52 30.11
CA HIS A 28 6.64 15.10 31.04
C HIS A 28 5.35 14.83 30.29
N ARG A 29 4.76 13.68 30.52
CA ARG A 29 3.44 13.29 29.99
C ARG A 29 2.32 13.81 30.89
N ARG A 30 1.07 13.69 30.45
CA ARG A 30 -0.09 14.28 31.15
C ARG A 30 -0.29 13.78 32.59
N GLN A 31 0.13 12.57 32.91
CA GLN A 31 -0.02 11.94 34.23
C GLN A 31 1.26 11.99 35.07
N GLY A 32 2.24 12.80 34.68
CA GLY A 32 3.51 12.94 35.41
C GLY A 32 4.56 11.92 35.01
N GLU A 33 4.25 10.99 34.13
CA GLU A 33 5.21 10.00 33.60
C GLU A 33 6.26 10.69 32.73
N LEU A 34 7.42 10.08 32.66
CA LEU A 34 8.53 10.57 31.85
C LEU A 34 8.59 9.87 30.50
N GLN A 35 8.98 10.60 29.48
CA GLN A 35 9.35 10.09 28.19
C GLN A 35 10.67 10.73 27.77
N VAL A 36 11.61 9.92 27.30
CA VAL A 36 12.85 10.38 26.68
C VAL A 36 12.79 10.18 25.18
N SER A 37 13.47 11.04 24.44
CA SER A 37 13.60 10.94 22.99
C SER A 37 15.00 11.34 22.57
N GLY A 38 15.55 10.65 21.58
CA GLY A 38 16.90 10.90 21.09
C GLY A 38 17.29 9.94 19.98
N VAL A 39 18.59 9.69 19.92
CA VAL A 39 19.22 8.75 18.99
C VAL A 39 19.95 7.68 19.79
N MET A 40 19.86 6.42 19.38
CA MET A 40 20.69 5.32 19.87
C MET A 40 21.21 4.48 18.72
N THR A 41 22.26 3.71 18.97
CA THR A 41 22.77 2.79 17.97
C THR A 41 21.86 1.59 17.81
N ALA A 42 21.84 1.01 16.62
CA ALA A 42 21.07 -0.19 16.34
C ALA A 42 21.52 -1.35 17.26
N GLU A 43 22.79 -1.47 17.59
CA GLU A 43 23.28 -2.45 18.56
C GLU A 43 22.65 -2.25 19.95
N ALA A 44 22.65 -1.03 20.47
CA ALA A 44 22.05 -0.73 21.78
C ALA A 44 20.55 -1.02 21.78
N LEU A 45 19.85 -0.69 20.68
CA LEU A 45 18.42 -0.93 20.51
C LEU A 45 18.09 -2.43 20.43
N THR A 46 18.91 -3.22 19.73
CA THR A 46 18.63 -4.63 19.46
C THR A 46 19.21 -5.59 20.50
N ARG A 47 19.96 -5.11 21.46
CA ARG A 47 20.61 -5.94 22.46
C ARG A 47 19.62 -6.71 23.34
N ARG A 48 18.57 -6.04 23.82
CA ARG A 48 17.56 -6.60 24.74
C ARG A 48 16.14 -6.09 24.46
N TYR A 49 15.76 -6.09 23.18
CA TYR A 49 14.37 -5.73 22.85
C TYR A 49 13.41 -6.89 23.07
N VAL A 50 12.21 -6.56 23.51
CA VAL A 50 11.09 -7.48 23.68
C VAL A 50 9.90 -7.00 22.87
N ILE A 51 9.38 -7.87 22.01
CA ILE A 51 8.11 -7.61 21.30
C ILE A 51 7.00 -8.34 22.05
N PRO A 52 6.08 -7.64 22.73
CA PRO A 52 4.99 -8.26 23.52
C PRO A 52 3.92 -8.84 22.59
N ARG A 53 4.19 -10.03 22.04
CA ARG A 53 3.31 -10.74 21.09
C ARG A 53 2.05 -11.23 21.78
N ARG A 54 0.91 -11.10 21.11
CA ARG A 54 -0.38 -11.54 21.62
C ARG A 54 -0.47 -13.05 21.68
N ASP A 55 -0.58 -13.58 22.88
CA ASP A 55 -0.92 -14.97 23.13
C ASP A 55 -2.42 -15.09 23.42
N HIS A 56 -3.14 -15.84 22.59
CA HIS A 56 -4.59 -16.05 22.74
C HIS A 56 -4.97 -16.86 23.97
N ARG A 57 -4.08 -17.73 24.48
CA ARG A 57 -4.33 -18.59 25.65
C ARG A 57 -4.16 -17.81 26.94
N THR A 58 -3.03 -17.13 27.08
CA THR A 58 -2.69 -16.38 28.30
C THR A 58 -3.27 -14.97 28.34
N LYS A 59 -3.80 -14.48 27.19
CA LYS A 59 -4.28 -13.10 27.00
C LYS A 59 -3.20 -12.01 27.20
N LYS A 60 -1.93 -12.41 27.31
CA LYS A 60 -0.78 -11.49 27.42
C LYS A 60 -0.34 -10.95 26.07
N GLY A 61 0.36 -9.83 26.09
CA GLY A 61 0.85 -9.14 24.93
C GLY A 61 -0.26 -8.53 24.07
N TYR A 62 0.11 -7.68 23.12
CA TYR A 62 -0.83 -6.91 22.30
C TYR A 62 -0.42 -6.81 20.83
N GLN A 63 0.79 -7.18 20.47
CA GLN A 63 1.27 -7.12 19.10
C GLN A 63 1.01 -8.42 18.36
N ARG A 64 0.73 -8.30 17.06
CA ARG A 64 0.62 -9.46 16.15
C ARG A 64 2.00 -10.02 15.81
N GLU A 65 2.02 -11.23 15.27
CA GLU A 65 3.22 -11.82 14.70
C GLU A 65 3.87 -10.89 13.65
N VAL A 66 5.20 -10.83 13.69
CA VAL A 66 5.98 -10.03 12.75
C VAL A 66 5.97 -10.68 11.38
N SER A 67 5.65 -9.92 10.35
CA SER A 67 5.70 -10.41 8.99
C SER A 67 7.15 -10.57 8.51
N THR A 68 7.62 -11.82 8.43
CA THR A 68 8.96 -12.16 7.95
C THR A 68 9.25 -11.57 6.56
N ALA A 69 8.25 -11.56 5.68
CA ALA A 69 8.39 -10.97 4.34
C ALA A 69 8.65 -9.46 4.39
N ARG A 70 7.94 -8.73 5.28
CA ARG A 70 8.16 -7.28 5.48
C ARG A 70 9.52 -6.99 6.07
N VAL A 71 9.95 -7.78 7.05
CA VAL A 71 11.28 -7.65 7.69
C VAL A 71 12.39 -7.86 6.66
N ASN A 72 12.30 -8.94 5.87
CA ASN A 72 13.29 -9.26 4.85
C ASN A 72 13.36 -8.17 3.77
N ARG A 73 12.21 -7.67 3.32
CA ARG A 73 12.16 -6.58 2.35
C ARG A 73 12.81 -5.31 2.91
N LEU A 74 12.43 -4.90 4.12
CA LEU A 74 13.00 -3.71 4.75
C LEU A 74 14.52 -3.83 4.95
N ALA A 75 15.00 -4.98 5.44
CA ALA A 75 16.43 -5.24 5.58
C ALA A 75 17.17 -5.17 4.23
N SER A 76 16.59 -5.74 3.16
CA SER A 76 17.16 -5.65 1.81
C SER A 76 17.20 -4.21 1.30
N ASP A 77 16.13 -3.44 1.51
CA ASP A 77 16.02 -2.06 1.04
C ASP A 77 16.99 -1.14 1.79
N LEU A 78 17.16 -1.32 3.11
CA LEU A 78 18.18 -0.63 3.93
C LEU A 78 19.59 -0.99 3.47
N ALA A 79 19.89 -2.28 3.28
CA ALA A 79 21.22 -2.74 2.85
C ALA A 79 21.61 -2.17 1.49
N ALA A 80 20.66 -2.00 0.59
CA ALA A 80 20.84 -1.41 -0.73
C ALA A 80 20.79 0.13 -0.75
N GLY A 81 20.58 0.81 0.40
CA GLY A 81 20.47 2.26 0.47
C GLY A 81 19.22 2.84 -0.22
N ARG A 82 18.19 2.00 -0.46
CA ARG A 82 16.94 2.45 -1.11
C ARG A 82 15.98 3.17 -0.18
N VAL A 83 16.08 2.90 1.12
CA VAL A 83 15.25 3.51 2.17
C VAL A 83 16.11 3.87 3.37
N ASP A 84 15.57 4.74 4.22
CA ASP A 84 16.09 5.12 5.52
C ASP A 84 15.00 4.92 6.58
N LEU A 85 15.34 5.11 7.87
CA LEU A 85 14.42 5.03 9.00
C LEU A 85 14.14 6.43 9.58
N PRO A 86 13.35 7.28 8.90
CA PRO A 86 13.16 8.69 9.28
C PRO A 86 12.24 8.88 10.49
N THR A 87 11.60 7.81 10.98
CA THR A 87 10.65 7.89 12.10
C THR A 87 11.18 7.16 13.32
N ALA A 88 10.96 7.76 14.50
CA ALA A 88 11.34 7.15 15.76
C ALA A 88 10.62 5.81 16.00
N VAL A 89 11.33 4.84 16.59
CA VAL A 89 10.70 3.68 17.22
C VAL A 89 10.13 4.09 18.57
N LEU A 90 8.98 3.53 18.96
CA LEU A 90 8.39 3.77 20.29
C LEU A 90 8.67 2.58 21.18
N LEU A 91 9.31 2.84 22.30
CA LEU A 91 9.77 1.86 23.27
C LEU A 91 9.14 2.13 24.64
N ASN A 92 9.27 1.19 25.54
CA ASN A 92 9.06 1.38 26.97
C ASN A 92 10.13 0.65 27.77
N LEU A 93 10.61 1.27 28.82
CA LEU A 93 11.46 0.69 29.84
C LEU A 93 10.61 0.49 31.09
N ARG A 94 10.04 -0.73 31.28
CA ARG A 94 9.12 -1.03 32.41
C ARG A 94 9.80 -0.89 33.76
N ASP A 95 11.00 -1.47 33.88
CA ASP A 95 11.79 -1.46 35.10
C ASP A 95 12.68 -0.21 35.16
N PHE A 96 12.03 0.97 35.07
CA PHE A 96 12.74 2.23 35.08
C PHE A 96 13.18 2.63 36.49
N ASP A 97 14.48 2.88 36.66
CA ASP A 97 15.07 3.58 37.81
C ASP A 97 15.80 4.81 37.30
N GLU A 98 15.42 5.99 37.83
CA GLU A 98 15.98 7.26 37.38
C GLU A 98 17.50 7.33 37.59
N LYS A 99 18.00 6.79 38.71
CA LYS A 99 19.42 6.85 39.03
C LYS A 99 20.28 5.91 38.21
N GLU A 100 19.70 4.83 37.71
CA GLU A 100 20.39 3.85 36.87
C GLU A 100 20.36 4.26 35.40
N HIS A 101 19.21 4.72 34.91
CA HIS A 101 18.94 4.86 33.47
C HIS A 101 19.08 6.30 32.95
N LEU A 102 19.05 7.32 33.84
CA LEU A 102 19.29 8.71 33.47
C LEU A 102 20.56 9.23 34.16
N PHE A 103 21.35 9.97 33.44
CA PHE A 103 22.50 10.64 34.03
C PHE A 103 22.82 11.95 33.27
N ARG A 104 23.51 12.85 33.96
CA ARG A 104 23.97 14.12 33.41
C ARG A 104 25.44 14.02 33.04
N HIS A 105 25.80 14.72 31.98
CA HIS A 105 27.20 15.01 31.65
C HIS A 105 27.26 16.44 31.12
N GLY A 106 27.79 17.35 31.96
CA GLY A 106 27.68 18.78 31.72
C GLY A 106 26.21 19.22 31.64
N ASP A 107 25.87 19.99 30.62
CA ASP A 107 24.48 20.50 30.43
C ASP A 107 23.53 19.52 29.75
N HIS A 108 23.99 18.30 29.49
CA HIS A 108 23.20 17.33 28.75
C HIS A 108 22.71 16.16 29.63
N LEU A 109 21.46 15.76 29.41
CA LEU A 109 20.90 14.53 29.97
C LEU A 109 21.09 13.39 28.98
N HIS A 110 21.42 12.23 29.49
CA HIS A 110 21.63 11.00 28.74
C HIS A 110 20.75 9.89 29.28
N PHE A 111 20.36 8.99 28.39
CA PHE A 111 19.58 7.80 28.72
C PHE A 111 20.35 6.55 28.29
N MET A 112 20.46 5.62 29.22
CA MET A 112 21.03 4.29 28.96
C MET A 112 20.13 3.21 29.57
N PRO A 113 19.58 2.31 28.75
CA PRO A 113 18.75 1.23 29.27
C PRO A 113 19.54 0.17 30.04
N GLY A 114 20.89 0.19 29.94
CA GLY A 114 21.74 -0.78 30.63
C GLY A 114 21.44 -2.23 30.22
N GLU A 115 21.18 -3.07 31.22
CA GLU A 115 20.79 -4.47 31.04
C GLU A 115 19.26 -4.69 31.05
N ALA A 116 18.48 -3.61 31.17
CA ALA A 116 17.02 -3.71 31.21
C ALA A 116 16.42 -4.01 29.84
N GLU A 117 15.25 -4.65 29.84
CA GLU A 117 14.51 -4.97 28.62
C GLU A 117 13.81 -3.73 28.06
N LEU A 118 13.98 -3.51 26.75
CA LEU A 118 13.24 -2.49 26.00
C LEU A 118 12.02 -3.10 25.32
N TYR A 119 10.85 -2.81 25.84
CA TYR A 119 9.58 -3.28 25.26
C TYR A 119 9.23 -2.43 24.05
N VAL A 120 9.06 -3.07 22.91
CA VAL A 120 8.72 -2.38 21.65
C VAL A 120 7.23 -2.10 21.63
N VAL A 121 6.86 -0.82 21.62
CA VAL A 121 5.46 -0.39 21.48
C VAL A 121 5.10 -0.17 20.00
N ASP A 122 5.97 0.51 19.22
CA ASP A 122 5.87 0.60 17.76
C ASP A 122 7.23 0.48 17.11
N GLY A 123 7.26 -0.05 15.88
CA GLY A 123 8.47 -0.20 15.08
C GLY A 123 9.04 -1.63 15.06
N GLN A 124 8.29 -2.65 15.47
CA GLN A 124 8.74 -4.05 15.50
C GLN A 124 9.44 -4.52 14.22
N HIS A 125 8.93 -4.17 13.03
CA HIS A 125 9.54 -4.57 11.76
C HIS A 125 10.89 -3.88 11.51
N ARG A 126 11.05 -2.65 11.99
CA ARG A 126 12.30 -1.87 11.88
C ARG A 126 13.39 -2.47 12.76
N ILE A 127 13.05 -2.79 13.99
CA ILE A 127 13.97 -3.40 14.97
C ILE A 127 14.40 -4.80 14.52
N GLU A 128 13.46 -5.64 14.10
CA GLU A 128 13.75 -6.97 13.56
C GLU A 128 14.62 -6.93 12.28
N ALA A 129 14.41 -5.92 11.41
CA ALA A 129 15.24 -5.76 10.22
C ALA A 129 16.68 -5.37 10.59
N LEU A 130 16.85 -4.46 11.56
CA LEU A 130 18.16 -4.06 12.05
C LEU A 130 18.88 -5.22 12.76
N ALA A 131 18.18 -5.98 13.61
CA ALA A 131 18.76 -7.17 14.25
C ALA A 131 19.33 -8.15 13.21
N ARG A 132 18.60 -8.44 12.14
CA ARG A 132 19.08 -9.30 11.04
C ARG A 132 20.26 -8.71 10.26
N LEU A 133 20.30 -7.40 10.10
CA LEU A 133 21.41 -6.73 9.43
C LEU A 133 22.67 -6.78 10.29
N ILE A 134 22.55 -6.58 11.60
CA ILE A 134 23.66 -6.70 12.55
C ILE A 134 24.19 -8.15 12.59
N GLU A 135 23.30 -9.16 12.62
CA GLU A 135 23.73 -10.57 12.53
C GLU A 135 24.56 -10.88 11.28
N ARG A 136 24.27 -10.22 10.16
CA ARG A 136 24.96 -10.45 8.87
C ARG A 136 26.26 -9.65 8.73
N ASP A 137 26.24 -8.41 9.17
CA ASP A 137 27.36 -7.47 9.01
C ASP A 137 27.39 -6.47 10.20
N PRO A 138 27.90 -6.92 11.37
CA PRO A 138 27.96 -6.05 12.57
C PRO A 138 28.79 -4.78 12.34
N ALA A 139 29.89 -4.90 11.57
CA ALA A 139 30.80 -3.78 11.33
C ALA A 139 30.12 -2.60 10.61
N ARG A 140 29.12 -2.90 9.78
CA ARG A 140 28.37 -1.88 9.05
C ARG A 140 27.16 -1.36 9.83
N TRP A 141 26.50 -2.22 10.62
CA TRP A 141 25.17 -1.94 11.15
C TRP A 141 25.09 -1.69 12.64
N ALA A 142 26.08 -2.08 13.43
CA ALA A 142 26.06 -1.89 14.87
C ALA A 142 25.88 -0.41 15.27
N ASP A 143 26.62 0.47 14.61
CA ASP A 143 26.62 1.92 14.87
C ASP A 143 25.55 2.69 14.06
N PHE A 144 24.67 2.01 13.33
CA PHE A 144 23.58 2.66 12.60
C PHE A 144 22.68 3.41 13.58
N GLU A 145 22.50 4.71 13.37
CA GLU A 145 21.75 5.58 14.28
C GLU A 145 20.24 5.48 14.05
N VAL A 146 19.49 5.25 15.12
CA VAL A 146 18.03 5.07 15.12
C VAL A 146 17.41 6.12 16.02
N LEU A 147 16.44 6.86 15.49
CA LEU A 147 15.59 7.73 16.29
C LEU A 147 14.71 6.88 17.21
N PHE A 148 14.60 7.26 18.47
CA PHE A 148 13.71 6.59 19.43
C PHE A 148 12.93 7.58 20.30
N ALA A 149 11.78 7.12 20.77
CA ALA A 149 11.05 7.67 21.89
C ALA A 149 10.80 6.52 22.88
N CYS A 150 11.11 6.71 24.16
CA CYS A 150 10.97 5.67 25.17
C CYS A 150 10.13 6.19 26.34
N LEU A 151 9.06 5.46 26.65
CA LEU A 151 8.29 5.62 27.88
C LEU A 151 9.11 5.09 29.05
N LEU A 152 9.06 5.75 30.17
CA LEU A 152 9.83 5.36 31.35
C LEU A 152 8.88 4.90 32.45
N GLY A 153 8.91 3.61 32.79
CA GLY A 153 8.10 3.01 33.84
C GLY A 153 6.62 2.78 33.47
N ALA A 154 6.26 2.86 32.20
CA ALA A 154 4.88 2.60 31.79
C ALA A 154 4.52 1.12 31.98
N THR A 155 3.28 0.84 32.38
CA THR A 155 2.73 -0.49 32.52
C THR A 155 2.38 -1.10 31.15
N GLU A 156 2.20 -2.41 31.08
CA GLU A 156 1.75 -3.09 29.84
C GLU A 156 0.41 -2.54 29.34
N ARG A 157 -0.48 -2.11 30.24
CA ARG A 157 -1.75 -1.50 29.88
C ARG A 157 -1.54 -0.17 29.15
N GLU A 158 -0.66 0.67 29.67
CA GLU A 158 -0.33 1.96 29.05
C GLU A 158 0.38 1.76 27.71
N GLU A 159 1.25 0.77 27.60
CA GLU A 159 1.82 0.37 26.29
C GLU A 159 0.73 0.00 25.27
N MET A 160 -0.28 -0.78 25.70
CA MET A 160 -1.42 -1.16 24.86
C MET A 160 -2.23 0.05 24.41
N GLU A 161 -2.45 1.02 25.30
CA GLU A 161 -3.15 2.25 24.98
C GLU A 161 -2.37 3.08 23.93
N GLU A 162 -1.07 3.26 24.13
CA GLU A 162 -0.19 3.96 23.18
C GLU A 162 -0.09 3.22 21.83
N PHE A 163 0.07 1.89 21.86
CA PHE A 163 0.04 1.06 20.66
C PHE A 163 -1.25 1.25 19.87
N TYR A 164 -2.40 1.28 20.57
CA TYR A 164 -3.70 1.51 19.94
C TYR A 164 -3.76 2.90 19.31
N VAL A 165 -3.37 3.94 20.05
CA VAL A 165 -3.38 5.33 19.55
C VAL A 165 -2.51 5.45 18.30
N VAL A 166 -1.25 5.01 18.34
CA VAL A 166 -0.34 5.09 17.20
C VAL A 166 -0.89 4.36 15.97
N ASN A 167 -1.44 3.15 16.16
CA ASN A 167 -1.91 2.35 15.03
C ASN A 167 -3.32 2.71 14.55
N SER A 168 -4.20 3.22 15.41
CA SER A 168 -5.57 3.59 15.04
C SER A 168 -5.67 5.00 14.43
N THR A 169 -4.79 5.91 14.84
CA THR A 169 -4.74 7.27 14.31
C THR A 169 -3.86 7.41 13.07
N ALA A 170 -2.89 6.53 12.88
CA ALA A 170 -2.07 6.47 11.68
C ALA A 170 -2.89 5.99 10.49
N LYS A 171 -3.53 6.91 9.77
CA LYS A 171 -4.06 6.59 8.45
C LYS A 171 -2.89 6.32 7.52
N SER A 172 -2.81 5.10 6.97
CA SER A 172 -1.86 4.83 5.89
C SER A 172 -2.09 5.82 4.74
N VAL A 173 -1.00 6.27 4.12
CA VAL A 173 -1.10 7.06 2.87
C VAL A 173 -1.99 6.27 1.91
N ARG A 174 -3.03 6.91 1.38
CA ARG A 174 -3.93 6.26 0.42
C ARG A 174 -3.12 5.74 -0.75
N THR A 175 -3.43 4.54 -1.20
CA THR A 175 -2.69 3.87 -2.28
C THR A 175 -2.66 4.71 -3.57
N ASP A 176 -3.72 5.45 -3.86
CA ASP A 176 -3.79 6.35 -5.02
C ASP A 176 -2.76 7.50 -4.91
N LEU A 177 -2.64 8.15 -3.75
CA LEU A 177 -1.62 9.18 -3.51
C LEU A 177 -0.20 8.58 -3.56
N ALA A 178 0.01 7.40 -2.99
CA ALA A 178 1.32 6.74 -3.03
C ALA A 178 1.77 6.43 -4.47
N LEU A 179 0.86 6.02 -5.35
CA LEU A 179 1.12 5.76 -6.77
C LEU A 179 1.42 7.06 -7.54
N ASP A 180 0.67 8.11 -7.28
CA ASP A 180 0.89 9.43 -7.88
C ASP A 180 2.28 9.99 -7.53
N LEU A 181 2.62 10.00 -6.24
CA LEU A 181 3.94 10.42 -5.76
C LEU A 181 5.08 9.52 -6.30
N LEU A 182 4.86 8.21 -6.41
CA LEU A 182 5.84 7.29 -6.98
C LEU A 182 6.15 7.65 -8.43
N LYS A 183 5.11 7.93 -9.24
CA LYS A 183 5.26 8.35 -10.64
C LYS A 183 6.06 9.65 -10.72
N GLN A 184 5.67 10.69 -9.96
CA GLN A 184 6.38 11.98 -9.97
C GLN A 184 7.88 11.82 -9.62
N ARG A 185 8.19 11.00 -8.62
CA ARG A 185 9.57 10.71 -8.23
C ARG A 185 10.34 9.96 -9.32
N ALA A 186 9.72 8.98 -9.96
CA ALA A 186 10.35 8.21 -11.04
C ALA A 186 10.58 9.04 -12.31
N GLU A 187 9.76 10.05 -12.58
CA GLU A 187 9.93 11.00 -13.69
C GLU A 187 11.08 11.99 -13.44
N THR A 188 11.39 12.29 -12.18
CA THR A 188 12.41 13.28 -11.81
C THR A 188 13.75 12.67 -11.42
N ASP A 189 13.78 11.40 -11.00
CA ASP A 189 14.99 10.70 -10.56
C ASP A 189 15.15 9.34 -11.30
N PRO A 190 16.11 9.23 -12.24
CA PRO A 190 16.37 7.98 -12.96
C PRO A 190 16.76 6.79 -12.07
N ASN A 191 17.29 7.05 -10.86
CA ASN A 191 17.65 5.96 -9.93
C ASN A 191 16.40 5.30 -9.35
N ILE A 192 15.34 6.07 -9.13
CA ILE A 192 14.04 5.52 -8.71
C ILE A 192 13.51 4.56 -9.79
N MET A 193 13.53 4.99 -11.06
CA MET A 193 13.07 4.14 -12.17
C MET A 193 13.90 2.87 -12.29
N ARG A 194 15.23 2.96 -12.17
CA ARG A 194 16.12 1.77 -12.16
C ARG A 194 15.76 0.81 -11.05
N SER A 195 15.57 1.31 -9.82
CA SER A 195 15.16 0.49 -8.67
C SER A 195 13.81 -0.20 -8.89
N LEU A 196 12.86 0.48 -9.53
CA LEU A 196 11.56 -0.11 -9.86
C LEU A 196 11.68 -1.25 -10.88
N VAL A 197 12.54 -1.10 -11.89
CA VAL A 197 12.84 -2.16 -12.86
C VAL A 197 13.47 -3.36 -12.16
N GLU A 198 14.47 -3.16 -11.29
CA GLU A 198 15.12 -4.22 -10.51
C GLU A 198 14.14 -5.00 -9.62
N THR A 199 13.11 -4.31 -9.09
CA THR A 199 12.08 -4.91 -8.25
C THR A 199 10.84 -5.38 -9.01
N SER A 200 10.83 -5.25 -10.35
CA SER A 200 9.68 -5.54 -11.22
C SER A 200 8.41 -4.76 -10.81
N GLU A 201 8.59 -3.52 -10.38
CA GLU A 201 7.52 -2.61 -9.95
C GLU A 201 7.32 -1.41 -10.90
N ASP A 202 8.11 -1.31 -11.97
CA ASP A 202 8.07 -0.26 -13.00
C ASP A 202 6.71 -0.16 -13.71
N TRP A 203 5.97 -1.27 -13.81
CA TRP A 203 4.60 -1.30 -14.32
C TRP A 203 3.67 -0.31 -13.61
N LYS A 204 3.94 0.03 -12.34
CA LYS A 204 3.12 0.98 -11.58
C LYS A 204 3.17 2.39 -12.15
N VAL A 205 4.36 2.81 -12.58
CA VAL A 205 4.58 4.13 -13.22
C VAL A 205 3.86 4.18 -14.55
N THR A 206 4.02 3.14 -15.38
CA THR A 206 3.34 3.02 -16.67
C THR A 206 1.82 3.00 -16.49
N ALA A 207 1.30 2.16 -15.57
CA ALA A 207 -0.14 2.07 -15.31
C ALA A 207 -0.74 3.40 -14.79
N GLN A 208 -0.02 4.12 -13.93
CA GLN A 208 -0.46 5.42 -13.43
C GLN A 208 -0.52 6.44 -14.59
N ALA A 209 0.49 6.49 -15.45
CA ALA A 209 0.52 7.37 -16.59
C ALA A 209 -0.60 7.07 -17.61
N VAL A 210 -0.84 5.78 -17.91
CA VAL A 210 -1.97 5.34 -18.76
C VAL A 210 -3.30 5.74 -18.14
N THR A 211 -3.46 5.59 -16.81
CA THR A 211 -4.68 5.97 -16.09
C THR A 211 -4.98 7.45 -16.22
N GLU A 212 -3.98 8.32 -16.10
CA GLU A 212 -4.13 9.77 -16.24
C GLU A 212 -4.51 10.19 -17.67
N GLU A 213 -3.93 9.53 -18.68
CA GLU A 213 -4.27 9.80 -20.07
C GLU A 213 -5.69 9.31 -20.44
N LEU A 214 -6.11 8.16 -19.89
CA LEU A 214 -7.49 7.67 -20.06
C LEU A 214 -8.53 8.63 -19.49
N ASP A 215 -8.28 9.24 -18.33
CA ASP A 215 -9.21 10.19 -17.73
C ASP A 215 -9.45 11.44 -18.57
N ARG A 216 -8.54 11.74 -19.50
CA ARG A 216 -8.66 12.87 -20.44
C ARG A 216 -9.40 12.52 -21.72
N THR A 217 -9.62 11.21 -21.97
CA THR A 217 -10.08 10.70 -23.25
C THR A 217 -11.25 9.73 -23.11
N SER A 218 -11.98 9.52 -24.25
CA SER A 218 -12.96 8.44 -24.36
C SER A 218 -14.06 8.44 -23.28
N VAL A 219 -14.58 7.31 -22.97
CA VAL A 219 -15.62 7.05 -21.95
C VAL A 219 -15.17 7.32 -20.53
N TRP A 220 -13.85 7.49 -20.32
CA TRP A 220 -13.26 7.66 -19.01
C TRP A 220 -13.09 9.12 -18.59
N ARG A 221 -13.33 10.07 -19.48
CA ARG A 221 -13.13 11.50 -19.19
C ARG A 221 -13.90 11.93 -17.94
N GLY A 222 -13.14 12.33 -16.89
CA GLY A 222 -13.70 12.74 -15.60
C GLY A 222 -14.36 11.63 -14.80
N ARG A 223 -14.10 10.35 -15.14
CA ARG A 223 -14.68 9.19 -14.44
C ARG A 223 -13.72 8.53 -13.46
N ILE A 224 -12.44 8.85 -13.53
CA ILE A 224 -11.41 8.30 -12.65
C ILE A 224 -11.13 9.32 -11.54
N ARG A 225 -11.23 8.91 -10.28
CA ARG A 225 -10.99 9.75 -9.13
C ARG A 225 -9.52 9.69 -8.74
N PHE A 226 -8.84 10.82 -8.78
CA PHE A 226 -7.47 11.00 -8.31
C PHE A 226 -7.38 11.44 -6.86
N PRO A 227 -6.16 11.44 -6.25
CA PRO A 227 -5.94 11.92 -4.90
C PRO A 227 -6.43 13.37 -4.72
N GLY A 228 -7.14 13.62 -3.63
CA GLY A 228 -7.68 14.96 -3.33
C GLY A 228 -9.02 15.30 -3.99
N GLU A 229 -9.49 14.51 -4.96
CA GLU A 229 -10.76 14.76 -5.64
C GLU A 229 -11.96 14.21 -4.86
N ALA A 230 -13.10 14.89 -5.04
CA ALA A 230 -14.38 14.42 -4.51
C ALA A 230 -14.89 13.19 -5.28
N LYS A 231 -15.70 12.37 -4.61
CA LYS A 231 -16.26 11.15 -5.24
C LYS A 231 -17.32 11.44 -6.30
N ALA A 232 -17.91 12.61 -6.32
CA ALA A 232 -19.13 13.03 -7.01
C ALA A 232 -19.51 12.20 -8.27
N GLU A 233 -18.91 12.49 -9.42
CA GLU A 233 -19.28 11.84 -10.69
C GLU A 233 -18.33 10.73 -11.13
N THR A 234 -17.34 10.38 -10.31
CA THR A 234 -16.34 9.37 -10.61
C THR A 234 -16.85 7.96 -10.33
N THR A 235 -16.50 7.00 -11.17
CA THR A 235 -16.94 5.61 -11.05
C THR A 235 -15.89 4.71 -10.40
N ILE A 236 -14.59 5.02 -10.60
CA ILE A 236 -13.46 4.24 -10.09
C ILE A 236 -12.38 5.15 -9.52
N GLY A 237 -11.67 4.70 -8.49
CA GLY A 237 -10.44 5.37 -8.05
C GLY A 237 -9.24 5.01 -8.91
N SER A 238 -8.28 5.91 -9.06
CA SER A 238 -7.06 5.70 -9.86
C SER A 238 -6.29 4.43 -9.46
N ASN A 239 -6.22 4.13 -8.17
CA ASN A 239 -5.63 2.88 -7.67
C ASN A 239 -6.33 1.61 -8.20
N GLY A 240 -7.65 1.65 -8.36
CA GLY A 240 -8.43 0.54 -8.94
C GLY A 240 -8.15 0.37 -10.43
N MET A 241 -8.05 1.47 -11.18
CA MET A 241 -7.67 1.46 -12.59
C MET A 241 -6.24 0.94 -12.76
N VAL A 242 -5.27 1.48 -12.02
CA VAL A 242 -3.87 1.03 -12.04
C VAL A 242 -3.76 -0.47 -11.75
N ALA A 243 -4.46 -0.97 -10.71
CA ALA A 243 -4.44 -2.39 -10.39
C ALA A 243 -4.99 -3.27 -11.51
N SER A 244 -6.01 -2.80 -12.25
CA SER A 244 -6.61 -3.54 -13.36
C SER A 244 -5.71 -3.61 -14.60
N LEU A 245 -4.77 -2.70 -14.75
CA LEU A 245 -3.81 -2.68 -15.87
C LEU A 245 -2.63 -3.64 -15.67
N LYS A 246 -2.34 -4.06 -14.43
CA LYS A 246 -1.21 -4.94 -14.15
C LYS A 246 -1.17 -6.22 -15.00
N PRO A 247 -2.27 -7.00 -15.12
CA PRO A 247 -2.28 -8.20 -15.96
C PRO A 247 -2.05 -7.90 -17.45
N LEU A 248 -2.59 -6.79 -17.96
CA LEU A 248 -2.41 -6.35 -19.34
C LEU A 248 -0.95 -5.99 -19.63
N LEU A 249 -0.33 -5.18 -18.77
CA LEU A 249 1.07 -4.77 -18.90
C LEU A 249 2.05 -5.95 -18.79
N ALA A 250 1.64 -7.02 -18.12
CA ALA A 250 2.42 -8.26 -18.06
C ALA A 250 2.34 -9.12 -19.33
N THR A 251 1.41 -8.82 -20.26
CA THR A 251 1.34 -9.57 -21.53
C THR A 251 2.40 -9.08 -22.51
N PRO A 252 3.05 -9.99 -23.29
CA PRO A 252 4.10 -9.61 -24.22
C PRO A 252 3.67 -8.58 -25.26
N TYR A 253 2.43 -8.68 -25.73
CA TYR A 253 1.91 -7.74 -26.74
C TYR A 253 1.62 -6.37 -26.15
N PHE A 254 0.74 -6.30 -25.13
CA PHE A 254 0.30 -5.02 -24.60
C PHE A 254 1.39 -4.30 -23.80
N GLY A 255 2.25 -5.06 -23.11
CA GLY A 255 3.39 -4.48 -22.38
C GLY A 255 4.48 -3.90 -23.26
N ALA A 256 4.63 -4.42 -24.50
CA ALA A 256 5.70 -3.99 -25.42
C ALA A 256 5.34 -2.78 -26.29
N ILE A 257 4.05 -2.41 -26.43
CA ILE A 257 3.65 -1.25 -27.23
C ILE A 257 3.81 0.04 -26.44
N SER A 258 3.98 1.17 -27.16
CA SER A 258 4.15 2.47 -26.52
C SER A 258 2.94 2.85 -25.66
N ARG A 259 3.16 3.68 -24.63
CA ARG A 259 2.09 4.20 -23.76
C ARG A 259 0.95 4.83 -24.56
N GLU A 260 1.26 5.60 -25.58
CA GLU A 260 0.26 6.21 -26.47
C GLU A 260 -0.63 5.14 -27.13
N ASN A 261 -0.03 4.05 -27.63
CA ASN A 261 -0.76 2.95 -28.21
C ASN A 261 -1.55 2.14 -27.17
N GLN A 262 -1.03 1.97 -25.96
CA GLN A 262 -1.79 1.37 -24.86
C GLN A 262 -3.07 2.14 -24.56
N VAL A 263 -3.01 3.47 -24.51
CA VAL A 263 -4.18 4.34 -24.33
C VAL A 263 -5.15 4.24 -25.51
N LYS A 264 -4.66 4.21 -26.74
CA LYS A 264 -5.51 4.05 -27.95
C LYS A 264 -6.25 2.70 -27.94
N VAL A 265 -5.56 1.61 -27.64
CA VAL A 265 -6.14 0.27 -27.52
C VAL A 265 -7.23 0.24 -26.44
N LEU A 266 -6.94 0.77 -25.25
CA LEU A 266 -7.91 0.82 -24.15
C LEU A 266 -9.11 1.71 -24.53
N SER A 267 -8.87 2.85 -25.16
CA SER A 267 -9.95 3.73 -25.61
C SER A 267 -10.85 3.04 -26.63
N ALA A 268 -10.28 2.40 -27.65
CA ALA A 268 -11.03 1.63 -28.65
C ALA A 268 -11.85 0.49 -28.02
N PHE A 269 -11.24 -0.25 -27.08
CA PHE A 269 -11.93 -1.32 -26.34
C PHE A 269 -13.16 -0.80 -25.58
N TRP A 270 -13.01 0.28 -24.84
CA TRP A 270 -14.10 0.83 -24.04
C TRP A 270 -15.16 1.53 -24.88
N GLU A 271 -14.78 2.16 -26.01
CA GLU A 271 -15.73 2.69 -26.97
C GLU A 271 -16.53 1.57 -27.68
N GLY A 272 -15.87 0.49 -28.07
CA GLY A 272 -16.56 -0.71 -28.57
C GLY A 272 -17.49 -1.32 -27.54
N THR A 273 -17.06 -1.40 -26.28
CA THR A 273 -17.94 -1.86 -25.16
C THR A 273 -19.14 -0.94 -25.01
N ARG A 274 -18.96 0.40 -25.14
CA ARG A 274 -20.06 1.36 -25.12
C ARG A 274 -21.05 1.15 -26.29
N ALA A 275 -20.56 0.83 -27.44
CA ALA A 275 -21.42 0.54 -28.59
C ALA A 275 -22.29 -0.72 -28.36
N VAL A 276 -21.79 -1.68 -27.58
CA VAL A 276 -22.54 -2.90 -27.21
C VAL A 276 -23.56 -2.66 -26.10
N LEU A 277 -23.23 -1.87 -25.09
CA LEU A 277 -24.04 -1.62 -23.87
C LEU A 277 -24.17 -0.10 -23.60
N PRO A 278 -24.80 0.68 -24.50
CA PRO A 278 -24.84 2.15 -24.39
C PRO A 278 -25.51 2.65 -23.10
N GLU A 279 -26.48 1.92 -22.55
CA GLU A 279 -27.22 2.29 -21.36
C GLU A 279 -26.29 2.38 -20.13
N VAL A 280 -25.32 1.47 -20.04
CA VAL A 280 -24.34 1.44 -18.94
C VAL A 280 -23.48 2.70 -18.89
N PHE A 281 -23.13 3.26 -20.06
CA PHE A 281 -22.31 4.45 -20.17
C PHE A 281 -23.12 5.74 -20.10
N ALA A 282 -24.42 5.68 -20.39
CA ALA A 282 -25.33 6.81 -20.19
C ALA A 282 -25.59 7.12 -18.71
N GLN A 283 -25.60 6.07 -17.87
CA GLN A 283 -25.84 6.17 -16.42
C GLN A 283 -24.76 5.41 -15.61
N PRO A 284 -23.49 5.79 -15.71
CA PRO A 284 -22.38 4.97 -15.23
C PRO A 284 -22.35 4.78 -13.69
N LEU A 285 -23.02 5.63 -12.93
CA LEU A 285 -23.13 5.49 -11.47
C LEU A 285 -24.10 4.37 -11.07
N ASP A 286 -25.09 4.07 -11.92
CA ASP A 286 -26.11 3.06 -11.66
C ASP A 286 -25.63 1.64 -12.01
N TYR A 287 -24.52 1.53 -12.72
CA TYR A 287 -23.95 0.26 -13.17
C TYR A 287 -22.59 -0.04 -12.57
N GLY A 288 -22.26 -1.32 -12.49
CA GLY A 288 -20.99 -1.83 -11.93
C GLY A 288 -19.87 -1.97 -12.97
N LEU A 289 -20.14 -1.84 -14.27
CA LEU A 289 -19.19 -2.12 -15.34
C LEU A 289 -17.95 -1.20 -15.28
N GLN A 290 -18.16 0.10 -15.07
CA GLN A 290 -17.09 1.09 -14.91
C GLN A 290 -16.60 1.23 -13.45
N LYS A 291 -17.03 0.37 -12.52
CA LYS A 291 -16.51 0.29 -11.15
C LYS A 291 -15.40 -0.75 -11.06
N SER A 292 -14.63 -0.75 -9.98
CA SER A 292 -13.41 -1.57 -9.82
C SER A 292 -13.59 -3.05 -10.23
N THR A 293 -14.70 -3.69 -9.84
CA THR A 293 -14.97 -5.09 -10.19
C THR A 293 -15.15 -5.28 -11.69
N GLY A 294 -15.99 -4.47 -12.30
CA GLY A 294 -16.25 -4.54 -13.74
C GLY A 294 -15.01 -4.26 -14.57
N VAL A 295 -14.26 -3.20 -14.21
CA VAL A 295 -13.02 -2.84 -14.90
C VAL A 295 -11.98 -3.96 -14.84
N MET A 296 -11.80 -4.61 -13.68
CA MET A 296 -10.87 -5.73 -13.54
C MET A 296 -11.28 -6.93 -14.42
N ILE A 297 -12.57 -7.24 -14.47
CA ILE A 297 -13.11 -8.33 -15.32
C ILE A 297 -12.92 -8.00 -16.79
N MET A 298 -13.27 -6.79 -17.20
CA MET A 298 -13.21 -6.36 -18.59
C MET A 298 -11.75 -6.25 -19.09
N HIS A 299 -10.82 -5.75 -18.28
CA HIS A 299 -9.40 -5.75 -18.66
C HIS A 299 -8.80 -7.16 -18.73
N THR A 300 -9.28 -8.10 -17.93
CA THR A 300 -8.91 -9.52 -18.08
C THR A 300 -9.47 -10.09 -19.40
N LEU A 301 -10.70 -9.74 -19.76
CA LEU A 301 -11.32 -10.16 -21.03
C LEU A 301 -10.62 -9.55 -22.24
N LEU A 302 -10.12 -8.32 -22.13
CA LEU A 302 -9.41 -7.61 -23.20
C LEU A 302 -8.23 -8.43 -23.74
N ILE A 303 -7.53 -9.20 -22.91
CA ILE A 303 -6.40 -10.01 -23.34
C ILE A 303 -6.85 -10.97 -24.46
N SER A 304 -7.88 -11.78 -24.19
CA SER A 304 -8.41 -12.72 -25.17
C SER A 304 -9.15 -12.03 -26.33
N THR A 305 -9.73 -10.86 -26.10
CA THR A 305 -10.35 -10.07 -27.17
C THR A 305 -9.30 -9.53 -28.15
N LEU A 306 -8.12 -9.11 -27.67
CA LEU A 306 -7.02 -8.69 -28.53
C LEU A 306 -6.47 -9.84 -29.39
N GLU A 307 -6.33 -11.02 -28.80
CA GLU A 307 -5.90 -12.23 -29.51
C GLU A 307 -6.89 -12.55 -30.64
N ASN A 308 -8.16 -12.46 -30.34
CA ASN A 308 -9.26 -12.70 -31.23
C ASN A 308 -9.30 -11.75 -32.44
N ILE A 309 -9.25 -10.41 -32.18
CA ILE A 309 -9.23 -9.37 -33.22
C ILE A 309 -8.02 -9.54 -34.12
N ARG A 310 -6.84 -9.85 -33.56
CA ARG A 310 -5.61 -10.06 -34.33
C ARG A 310 -5.67 -11.32 -35.19
N ALA A 311 -6.22 -12.41 -34.67
CA ALA A 311 -6.45 -13.64 -35.44
C ALA A 311 -7.33 -13.40 -36.67
N GLN A 312 -8.29 -12.45 -36.56
CA GLN A 312 -9.14 -12.03 -37.69
C GLN A 312 -8.43 -11.05 -38.65
N GLY A 313 -7.19 -10.65 -38.41
CA GLY A 313 -6.50 -9.61 -39.20
C GLY A 313 -7.12 -8.21 -39.09
N ARG A 314 -7.92 -7.96 -38.04
CA ARG A 314 -8.61 -6.67 -37.82
C ARG A 314 -7.73 -5.71 -36.99
N SER A 315 -8.07 -4.42 -37.07
CA SER A 315 -7.36 -3.40 -36.32
C SER A 315 -7.79 -3.39 -34.83
N VAL A 316 -6.82 -3.42 -33.92
CA VAL A 316 -7.02 -3.27 -32.49
C VAL A 316 -7.22 -1.82 -32.06
N LEU A 317 -7.16 -0.87 -33.00
CA LEU A 317 -7.40 0.56 -32.75
C LEU A 317 -8.80 1.01 -33.14
N GLU A 318 -9.61 0.11 -33.74
CA GLU A 318 -10.95 0.40 -34.19
C GLU A 318 -11.99 -0.11 -33.18
N PRO A 319 -12.87 0.77 -32.64
CA PRO A 319 -13.93 0.37 -31.71
C PRO A 319 -14.85 -0.73 -32.23
N ASP A 320 -15.19 -0.71 -33.53
CA ASP A 320 -16.08 -1.68 -34.16
C ASP A 320 -15.51 -3.12 -34.09
N SER A 321 -14.18 -3.27 -34.12
CA SER A 321 -13.54 -4.58 -33.94
C SER A 321 -13.88 -5.20 -32.59
N TYR A 322 -13.91 -4.37 -31.55
CA TYR A 322 -14.29 -4.83 -30.19
C TYR A 322 -15.80 -5.05 -30.05
N ALA A 323 -16.60 -4.14 -30.65
CA ALA A 323 -18.07 -4.27 -30.61
C ALA A 323 -18.53 -5.58 -31.24
N ASP A 324 -17.93 -5.98 -32.35
CA ASP A 324 -18.27 -7.24 -33.03
C ASP A 324 -17.88 -8.46 -32.20
N VAL A 325 -16.65 -8.50 -31.64
CA VAL A 325 -16.20 -9.63 -30.82
C VAL A 325 -16.96 -9.74 -29.50
N LEU A 326 -17.24 -8.61 -28.83
CA LEU A 326 -17.88 -8.60 -27.52
C LEU A 326 -19.40 -8.64 -27.59
N GLY A 327 -20.00 -8.27 -28.71
CA GLY A 327 -21.43 -7.99 -28.83
C GLY A 327 -22.31 -9.15 -28.42
N GLY A 328 -22.06 -10.35 -28.93
CA GLY A 328 -22.77 -11.56 -28.56
C GLY A 328 -22.61 -11.91 -27.08
N THR A 329 -21.37 -11.93 -26.63
CA THR A 329 -20.98 -12.28 -25.24
C THR A 329 -21.62 -11.35 -24.20
N LEU A 330 -21.53 -10.04 -24.39
CA LEU A 330 -22.01 -9.08 -23.39
C LEU A 330 -23.53 -8.94 -23.36
N ARG A 331 -24.21 -9.02 -24.53
CA ARG A 331 -25.68 -8.95 -24.59
C ARG A 331 -26.35 -10.22 -24.06
N SER A 332 -25.73 -11.38 -24.22
CA SER A 332 -26.25 -12.66 -23.72
C SER A 332 -25.87 -12.98 -22.27
N LEU A 333 -24.94 -12.20 -21.69
CA LEU A 333 -24.52 -12.40 -20.30
C LEU A 333 -25.74 -12.28 -19.36
N GLU A 334 -25.97 -13.29 -18.55
CA GLU A 334 -27.10 -13.32 -17.61
C GLU A 334 -26.64 -13.83 -16.24
N GLY A 335 -27.42 -13.56 -15.21
CA GLY A 335 -27.17 -14.08 -13.87
C GLY A 335 -28.31 -13.73 -12.92
N ASP A 336 -28.37 -14.49 -11.82
CA ASP A 336 -29.40 -14.30 -10.80
C ASP A 336 -29.09 -13.04 -9.96
N THR A 337 -30.13 -12.24 -9.77
CA THR A 337 -30.11 -11.08 -8.89
C THR A 337 -30.40 -11.49 -7.46
N ALA A 338 -30.07 -10.64 -6.49
CA ALA A 338 -30.39 -10.87 -5.08
C ALA A 338 -31.91 -10.96 -4.84
N ASN A 339 -32.73 -10.41 -5.74
CA ASN A 339 -34.19 -10.44 -5.70
C ASN A 339 -34.78 -11.67 -6.41
N GLY A 340 -33.98 -12.65 -6.82
CA GLY A 340 -34.41 -13.88 -7.45
C GLY A 340 -34.90 -13.74 -8.91
N ARG A 341 -34.54 -12.64 -9.59
CA ARG A 341 -34.77 -12.42 -11.02
C ARG A 341 -33.50 -12.69 -11.83
N VAL A 342 -33.63 -13.00 -13.09
CA VAL A 342 -32.52 -13.10 -14.02
C VAL A 342 -32.27 -11.73 -14.67
N ALA A 343 -31.12 -11.16 -14.47
CA ALA A 343 -30.64 -9.95 -15.16
C ALA A 343 -29.79 -10.34 -16.36
N ARG A 344 -29.97 -9.66 -17.51
CA ARG A 344 -29.29 -9.97 -18.77
C ARG A 344 -28.70 -8.70 -19.41
N GLY A 345 -27.59 -8.84 -20.12
CA GLY A 345 -26.95 -7.74 -20.86
C GLY A 345 -26.59 -6.56 -19.95
N ALA A 346 -27.09 -5.37 -20.23
CA ALA A 346 -26.84 -4.17 -19.42
C ALA A 346 -27.34 -4.35 -17.97
N GLU A 347 -28.52 -4.95 -17.78
CA GLU A 347 -29.11 -5.17 -16.44
C GLU A 347 -28.24 -6.08 -15.56
N PHE A 348 -27.49 -7.00 -16.15
CA PHE A 348 -26.52 -7.80 -15.39
C PHE A 348 -25.53 -6.91 -14.59
N TRP A 349 -25.13 -5.79 -15.17
CA TRP A 349 -24.17 -4.84 -14.57
C TRP A 349 -24.81 -3.80 -13.66
N ARG A 350 -26.12 -3.79 -13.48
CA ARG A 350 -26.80 -2.85 -12.57
C ARG A 350 -26.24 -2.98 -11.15
N SER A 351 -26.09 -1.85 -10.48
CA SER A 351 -25.60 -1.82 -9.09
C SER A 351 -26.73 -2.17 -8.11
N GLY A 352 -26.36 -2.75 -6.97
CA GLY A 352 -27.32 -3.11 -5.93
C GLY A 352 -28.06 -4.44 -6.20
N PRO A 353 -29.23 -4.65 -5.58
CA PRO A 353 -29.92 -5.95 -5.57
C PRO A 353 -30.55 -6.33 -6.91
N ASP A 354 -30.71 -5.39 -7.83
CA ASP A 354 -31.32 -5.60 -9.14
C ASP A 354 -30.33 -6.05 -10.23
N GLY A 355 -29.02 -6.04 -9.92
CA GLY A 355 -27.97 -6.54 -10.80
C GLY A 355 -27.37 -7.84 -10.30
N ALA A 356 -26.72 -8.60 -11.20
CA ALA A 356 -26.06 -9.86 -10.88
C ALA A 356 -24.53 -9.69 -10.66
N ALA A 357 -23.91 -8.65 -11.21
CA ALA A 357 -22.46 -8.43 -11.17
C ALA A 357 -21.89 -8.32 -9.74
N GLY A 358 -22.70 -7.88 -8.78
CA GLY A 358 -22.31 -7.75 -7.36
C GLY A 358 -21.84 -9.06 -6.72
N SER A 359 -22.42 -10.20 -7.13
CA SER A 359 -22.06 -11.55 -6.66
C SER A 359 -20.60 -11.92 -6.98
N PHE A 360 -20.01 -11.27 -7.97
CA PHE A 360 -18.66 -11.54 -8.47
C PHE A 360 -17.61 -10.54 -7.93
N SER A 361 -17.91 -9.82 -6.85
CA SER A 361 -17.00 -8.80 -6.28
C SER A 361 -15.76 -9.37 -5.61
N SER A 362 -15.79 -10.62 -5.13
CA SER A 362 -14.64 -11.32 -4.56
C SER A 362 -13.60 -11.70 -5.63
N ASN A 363 -12.35 -11.99 -5.22
CA ASN A 363 -11.30 -12.48 -6.14
C ASN A 363 -11.72 -13.76 -6.87
N ALA A 364 -12.33 -14.71 -6.14
CA ALA A 364 -12.86 -15.95 -6.72
C ALA A 364 -13.98 -15.67 -7.70
N GLY A 365 -14.94 -14.81 -7.33
CA GLY A 365 -16.07 -14.43 -8.18
C GLY A 365 -15.59 -13.77 -9.49
N ARG A 366 -14.65 -12.81 -9.42
CA ARG A 366 -14.08 -12.18 -10.62
C ARG A 366 -13.42 -13.20 -11.55
N ARG A 367 -12.69 -14.17 -11.00
CA ARG A 367 -12.08 -15.24 -11.79
C ARG A 367 -13.15 -16.07 -12.50
N VAL A 368 -14.21 -16.47 -11.80
CA VAL A 368 -15.31 -17.25 -12.38
C VAL A 368 -15.97 -16.49 -13.54
N LEU A 369 -16.31 -15.20 -13.32
CA LEU A 369 -16.96 -14.40 -14.36
C LEU A 369 -16.02 -14.13 -15.54
N SER A 370 -14.73 -13.89 -15.31
CA SER A 370 -13.75 -13.72 -16.40
C SER A 370 -13.59 -14.98 -17.24
N VAL A 371 -13.59 -16.17 -16.62
CA VAL A 371 -13.54 -17.44 -17.35
C VAL A 371 -14.82 -17.62 -18.18
N ARG A 372 -16.00 -17.38 -17.59
CA ARG A 372 -17.29 -17.49 -18.28
C ARG A 372 -17.36 -16.57 -19.51
N LEU A 373 -16.97 -15.30 -19.35
CA LEU A 373 -16.96 -14.33 -20.46
C LEU A 373 -15.99 -14.74 -21.56
N ARG A 374 -14.80 -15.20 -21.19
CA ARG A 374 -13.80 -15.68 -22.16
C ARG A 374 -14.29 -16.87 -22.96
N SER A 375 -14.89 -17.86 -22.30
CA SER A 375 -15.47 -19.03 -22.98
C SER A 375 -16.68 -18.72 -23.85
N ALA A 376 -17.28 -17.55 -23.72
CA ALA A 376 -18.39 -17.08 -24.53
C ALA A 376 -17.95 -16.16 -25.68
N LEU A 377 -16.66 -15.84 -25.78
CA LEU A 377 -16.12 -15.15 -26.97
C LEU A 377 -16.26 -16.06 -28.20
N PRO A 378 -16.42 -15.47 -29.38
CA PRO A 378 -16.45 -16.25 -30.61
C PRO A 378 -15.20 -17.12 -30.75
N ASP A 379 -15.36 -18.40 -31.06
CA ASP A 379 -14.27 -19.27 -31.49
C ASP A 379 -13.84 -18.90 -32.91
N PHE A 380 -12.54 -18.90 -33.15
CA PHE A 380 -11.99 -18.80 -34.49
C PHE A 380 -11.32 -20.12 -34.81
N ASP A 381 -11.93 -20.84 -35.72
CA ASP A 381 -11.26 -21.93 -36.40
C ASP A 381 -10.13 -21.32 -37.21
N VAL A 382 -8.90 -21.68 -36.85
CA VAL A 382 -7.72 -21.42 -37.69
C VAL A 382 -7.80 -22.46 -38.79
N GLU A 383 -8.45 -22.09 -39.92
CA GLU A 383 -8.31 -22.86 -41.15
C GLU A 383 -6.87 -22.81 -41.70
#